data_e8352936449634c3ec5a11f7fc667ca7
#
_entry.id   e8352936449634c3ec5a11f7fc667ca7
#
_cell.length_a   1.000
_cell.length_b   1.000
_cell.length_c   1.000
_cell.angle_alpha   90.00
_cell.angle_beta   90.00
_cell.angle_gamma   90.00
#
_symmetry.space_group_name_H-M   'P 1'
#
loop_
_entity.id
_entity.type
_entity.pdbx_description
1 polymer ?
#
loop_
_entity_poly.entity_id
_entity_poly.type
_entity_poly.pdbx_seq_one_letter_code
_entity_poly.pdbx_strand_id
1 'polypeptide(L)'
;LPFELVRRAAAAGYKAIGITDHVDASNMDLVIPRVVKAAKKLKGLVPVEVVPGAEITHAPPELIKDMVKGARELGACLVIVHGETLAEPVQEGTNRAAIEAGADILAHPGLISIEDILYANEKSVALEITARKGHSISNGHVAQMAVKFGAQLVINTDSHSPDDLITKERAENVLMGAGIGRERISLVFETSRNIIEKALRRI
;
A
#
# COMPACT_ATOMS: atom_id res chain seq x y z
N LEU A 1 9.78 -5.63 14.47
CA LEU A 1 10.25 -4.29 14.88
C LEU A 1 10.67 -3.48 13.64
N PRO A 2 10.34 -2.15 13.54
CA PRO A 2 10.67 -1.34 12.37
C PRO A 2 12.15 -1.39 11.98
N PHE A 3 13.08 -1.28 12.91
CA PHE A 3 14.52 -1.30 12.61
C PHE A 3 14.99 -2.64 12.04
N GLU A 4 14.46 -3.75 12.51
CA GLU A 4 14.75 -5.07 11.95
C GLU A 4 14.23 -5.19 10.52
N LEU A 5 12.98 -4.79 10.29
CA LEU A 5 12.36 -4.82 8.96
C LEU A 5 13.18 -3.99 7.95
N VAL A 6 13.56 -2.77 8.32
CA VAL A 6 14.39 -1.89 7.48
C VAL A 6 15.75 -2.52 7.19
N ARG A 7 16.42 -3.12 8.19
CA ARG A 7 17.71 -3.80 7.99
C ARG A 7 17.58 -4.97 7.00
N ARG A 8 16.51 -5.74 7.10
CA ARG A 8 16.25 -6.86 6.19
C ARG A 8 15.89 -6.38 4.78
N ALA A 9 15.10 -5.32 4.66
CA ALA A 9 14.80 -4.68 3.38
C ALA A 9 16.09 -4.18 2.70
N ALA A 10 16.99 -3.54 3.46
CA ALA A 10 18.30 -3.12 2.95
C ALA A 10 19.12 -4.31 2.43
N ALA A 11 19.17 -5.41 3.18
CA ALA A 11 19.87 -6.63 2.79
C ALA A 11 19.25 -7.30 1.55
N ALA A 12 17.93 -7.18 1.37
CA ALA A 12 17.22 -7.65 0.18
C ALA A 12 17.30 -6.70 -1.03
N GLY A 13 18.01 -5.56 -0.90
CA GLY A 13 18.26 -4.62 -1.99
C GLY A 13 17.16 -3.59 -2.24
N TYR A 14 16.23 -3.42 -1.31
CA TYR A 14 15.19 -2.39 -1.38
C TYR A 14 15.82 -1.00 -1.40
N LYS A 15 15.22 -0.09 -2.16
CA LYS A 15 15.62 1.33 -2.21
C LYS A 15 14.78 2.19 -1.28
N ALA A 16 13.54 1.78 -1.04
CA ALA A 16 12.62 2.41 -0.10
C ALA A 16 11.70 1.36 0.51
N ILE A 17 11.17 1.65 1.69
CA ILE A 17 10.16 0.84 2.37
C ILE A 17 9.16 1.75 3.08
N GLY A 18 7.86 1.51 2.86
CA GLY A 18 6.78 2.05 3.67
C GLY A 18 6.59 1.22 4.92
N ILE A 19 6.53 1.86 6.07
CA ILE A 19 6.12 1.21 7.32
C ILE A 19 4.71 1.70 7.60
N THR A 20 3.74 0.82 7.41
CA THR A 20 2.31 1.13 7.39
C THR A 20 1.56 0.14 8.27
N ASP A 21 1.89 0.16 9.58
CA ASP A 21 1.21 -0.71 10.55
C ASP A 21 -0.30 -0.49 10.52
N HIS A 22 -1.07 -1.54 10.84
CA HIS A 22 -2.52 -1.49 10.92
C HIS A 22 -3.00 -0.51 11.98
N VAL A 23 -3.91 0.36 11.60
CA VAL A 23 -4.53 1.34 12.50
C VAL A 23 -6.04 1.41 12.32
N ASP A 24 -6.69 1.70 13.42
CA ASP A 24 -8.07 2.16 13.50
C ASP A 24 -8.18 3.36 14.47
N ALA A 25 -9.40 3.78 14.80
CA ALA A 25 -9.63 4.90 15.71
C ALA A 25 -9.10 4.69 17.13
N SER A 26 -8.80 3.43 17.52
CA SER A 26 -8.33 3.10 18.88
C SER A 26 -6.84 3.22 19.09
N ASN A 27 -6.03 3.21 18.00
CA ASN A 27 -4.57 3.10 18.11
C ASN A 27 -3.78 4.06 17.22
N MET A 28 -4.42 4.77 16.27
CA MET A 28 -3.70 5.58 15.29
C MET A 28 -2.84 6.68 15.93
N ASP A 29 -3.28 7.28 17.04
CA ASP A 29 -2.57 8.30 17.82
C ASP A 29 -1.33 7.74 18.56
N LEU A 30 -1.31 6.44 18.79
CA LEU A 30 -0.18 5.73 19.39
C LEU A 30 0.81 5.24 18.33
N VAL A 31 0.32 4.63 17.26
CA VAL A 31 1.14 3.93 16.24
C VAL A 31 1.85 4.94 15.35
N ILE A 32 1.11 5.83 14.71
CA ILE A 32 1.65 6.73 13.67
C ILE A 32 2.80 7.60 14.18
N PRO A 33 2.70 8.31 15.33
CA PRO A 33 3.81 9.11 15.82
C PRO A 33 5.08 8.31 16.14
N ARG A 34 4.91 7.03 16.53
CA ARG A 34 6.05 6.13 16.81
C ARG A 34 6.74 5.67 15.54
N VAL A 35 5.98 5.36 14.49
CA VAL A 35 6.52 5.04 13.15
C VAL A 35 7.25 6.25 12.57
N VAL A 36 6.66 7.45 12.66
CA VAL A 36 7.29 8.71 12.25
C VAL A 36 8.61 8.94 12.99
N LYS A 37 8.62 8.75 14.32
CA LYS A 37 9.83 8.87 15.12
C LYS A 37 10.91 7.86 14.72
N ALA A 38 10.51 6.62 14.42
CA ALA A 38 11.44 5.58 13.97
C ALA A 38 12.06 5.93 12.62
N ALA A 39 11.25 6.36 11.64
CA ALA A 39 11.72 6.77 10.32
C ALA A 39 12.71 7.95 10.40
N LYS A 40 12.37 8.99 11.20
CA LYS A 40 13.27 10.13 11.44
C LYS A 40 14.61 9.72 12.05
N LYS A 41 14.62 8.74 12.96
CA LYS A 41 15.86 8.23 13.57
C LYS A 41 16.73 7.45 12.60
N LEU A 42 16.16 6.80 11.59
CA LEU A 42 16.89 6.02 10.59
C LEU A 42 17.39 6.86 9.41
N LYS A 43 16.88 8.08 9.23
CA LYS A 43 17.24 8.96 8.12
C LYS A 43 18.75 9.20 8.06
N GLY A 44 19.35 8.86 6.91
CA GLY A 44 20.80 8.98 6.69
C GLY A 44 21.67 7.92 7.37
N LEU A 45 21.10 7.01 8.18
CA LEU A 45 21.83 5.94 8.85
C LEU A 45 21.72 4.59 8.13
N VAL A 46 20.79 4.46 7.21
CA VAL A 46 20.54 3.22 6.45
C VAL A 46 20.48 3.53 4.96
N PRO A 47 20.83 2.57 4.07
CA PRO A 47 20.84 2.78 2.63
C PRO A 47 19.45 2.60 1.98
N VAL A 48 18.37 2.75 2.76
CA VAL A 48 16.98 2.58 2.36
C VAL A 48 16.18 3.79 2.84
N GLU A 49 15.41 4.41 1.96
CA GLU A 49 14.46 5.44 2.36
C GLU A 49 13.31 4.82 3.16
N VAL A 50 13.05 5.35 4.35
CA VAL A 50 11.99 4.86 5.23
C VAL A 50 10.84 5.84 5.24
N VAL A 51 9.70 5.43 4.69
CA VAL A 51 8.49 6.24 4.61
C VAL A 51 7.55 5.86 5.75
N PRO A 52 7.29 6.77 6.71
CA PRO A 52 6.29 6.52 7.74
C PRO A 52 4.89 6.62 7.15
N GLY A 53 4.06 5.65 7.46
CA GLY A 53 2.69 5.59 6.99
C GLY A 53 1.77 4.88 7.98
N ALA A 54 0.59 4.55 7.49
CA ALA A 54 -0.42 3.77 8.20
C ALA A 54 -1.28 3.02 7.19
N GLU A 55 -1.76 1.85 7.58
CA GLU A 55 -2.83 1.14 6.89
C GLU A 55 -4.09 1.16 7.75
N ILE A 56 -5.12 1.87 7.26
CA ILE A 56 -6.44 1.90 7.91
C ILE A 56 -7.13 0.57 7.62
N THR A 57 -7.41 -0.19 8.68
CA THR A 57 -7.85 -1.58 8.56
C THR A 57 -9.19 -1.80 9.25
N HIS A 58 -10.12 -2.47 8.57
CA HIS A 58 -11.44 -2.87 9.06
C HIS A 58 -12.30 -1.72 9.65
N ALA A 59 -12.04 -0.48 9.24
CA ALA A 59 -12.85 0.66 9.64
C ALA A 59 -14.19 0.67 8.87
N PRO A 60 -15.30 1.04 9.51
CA PRO A 60 -16.55 1.33 8.80
C PRO A 60 -16.32 2.37 7.70
N PRO A 61 -16.89 2.20 6.49
CA PRO A 61 -16.69 3.10 5.36
C PRO A 61 -16.92 4.58 5.71
N GLU A 62 -17.88 4.88 6.55
CA GLU A 62 -18.24 6.24 6.99
C GLU A 62 -17.12 6.95 7.77
N LEU A 63 -16.22 6.19 8.42
CA LEU A 63 -15.13 6.74 9.23
C LEU A 63 -13.82 6.87 8.43
N ILE A 64 -13.68 6.21 7.28
CA ILE A 64 -12.41 6.13 6.53
C ILE A 64 -11.91 7.53 6.16
N LYS A 65 -12.79 8.43 5.73
CA LYS A 65 -12.40 9.80 5.34
C LYS A 65 -11.75 10.57 6.49
N ASP A 66 -12.36 10.53 7.67
CA ASP A 66 -11.83 11.23 8.84
C ASP A 66 -10.54 10.56 9.33
N MET A 67 -10.43 9.23 9.22
CA MET A 67 -9.23 8.50 9.59
C MET A 67 -8.07 8.77 8.63
N VAL A 68 -8.30 8.84 7.32
CA VAL A 68 -7.26 9.24 6.34
C VAL A 68 -6.73 10.64 6.66
N LYS A 69 -7.64 11.58 6.94
CA LYS A 69 -7.26 12.94 7.34
C LYS A 69 -6.47 12.93 8.65
N GLY A 70 -6.98 12.26 9.68
CA GLY A 70 -6.34 12.16 10.99
C GLY A 70 -4.96 11.49 10.92
N ALA A 71 -4.80 10.42 10.11
CA ALA A 71 -3.51 9.78 9.90
C ALA A 71 -2.47 10.76 9.33
N ARG A 72 -2.85 11.59 8.37
CA ARG A 72 -1.97 12.62 7.81
C ARG A 72 -1.62 13.71 8.84
N GLU A 73 -2.58 14.15 9.65
CA GLU A 73 -2.36 15.12 10.73
C GLU A 73 -1.39 14.58 11.80
N LEU A 74 -1.40 13.27 12.04
CA LEU A 74 -0.47 12.57 12.94
C LEU A 74 0.92 12.33 12.31
N GLY A 75 1.08 12.68 11.03
CA GLY A 75 2.36 12.65 10.32
C GLY A 75 2.58 11.44 9.40
N ALA A 76 1.54 10.65 9.11
CA ALA A 76 1.62 9.61 8.09
C ALA A 76 1.85 10.25 6.71
N CYS A 77 2.98 9.93 6.08
CA CYS A 77 3.34 10.41 4.75
C CYS A 77 2.75 9.54 3.65
N LEU A 78 2.45 8.29 3.98
CA LEU A 78 1.80 7.29 3.13
C LEU A 78 0.57 6.76 3.88
N VAL A 79 -0.61 6.84 3.27
CA VAL A 79 -1.84 6.28 3.85
C VAL A 79 -2.40 5.24 2.90
N ILE A 80 -2.51 4.04 3.40
CA ILE A 80 -3.08 2.87 2.75
C ILE A 80 -4.43 2.58 3.41
N VAL A 81 -5.37 2.06 2.66
CA VAL A 81 -6.61 1.51 3.21
C VAL A 81 -6.72 0.05 2.80
N HIS A 82 -6.98 -0.81 3.77
CA HIS A 82 -7.25 -2.23 3.60
C HIS A 82 -8.56 -2.40 2.80
N GLY A 83 -8.46 -3.00 1.62
CA GLY A 83 -9.59 -3.14 0.71
C GLY A 83 -10.46 -4.37 0.96
N GLU A 84 -11.46 -4.54 0.12
CA GLU A 84 -12.46 -5.61 0.19
C GLU A 84 -11.89 -6.95 -0.32
N THR A 85 -10.81 -7.40 0.30
CA THR A 85 -10.16 -8.67 -0.01
C THR A 85 -11.10 -9.86 0.13
N LEU A 86 -10.86 -10.92 -0.65
CA LEU A 86 -11.61 -12.18 -0.51
C LEU A 86 -11.12 -13.07 0.65
N ALA A 87 -10.00 -12.71 1.26
CA ALA A 87 -9.39 -13.51 2.33
C ALA A 87 -10.01 -13.24 3.71
N GLU A 88 -10.66 -12.09 3.88
CA GLU A 88 -11.18 -11.60 5.15
C GLU A 88 -12.55 -10.92 4.96
N PRO A 89 -13.41 -10.94 5.98
CA PRO A 89 -14.70 -10.26 5.91
C PRO A 89 -14.50 -8.74 6.07
N VAL A 90 -14.48 -8.01 4.96
CA VAL A 90 -14.42 -6.55 4.93
C VAL A 90 -15.79 -6.00 4.55
N GLN A 91 -16.18 -4.90 5.17
CA GLN A 91 -17.48 -4.27 4.89
C GLN A 91 -17.53 -3.74 3.46
N GLU A 92 -18.62 -4.04 2.74
CA GLU A 92 -18.90 -3.49 1.40
C GLU A 92 -18.95 -1.95 1.44
N GLY A 93 -18.39 -1.30 0.42
CA GLY A 93 -18.26 0.15 0.34
C GLY A 93 -16.91 0.67 0.85
N THR A 94 -16.06 -0.19 1.46
CA THR A 94 -14.72 0.18 1.92
C THR A 94 -13.84 0.66 0.76
N ASN A 95 -13.85 -0.03 -0.38
CA ASN A 95 -13.09 0.37 -1.56
C ASN A 95 -13.48 1.78 -2.02
N ARG A 96 -14.77 2.04 -2.16
CA ARG A 96 -15.31 3.36 -2.54
C ARG A 96 -14.88 4.43 -1.56
N ALA A 97 -15.07 4.20 -0.27
CA ALA A 97 -14.72 5.17 0.78
C ALA A 97 -13.22 5.47 0.82
N ALA A 98 -12.36 4.49 0.60
CA ALA A 98 -10.90 4.66 0.53
C ALA A 98 -10.49 5.59 -0.64
N ILE A 99 -11.11 5.40 -1.80
CA ILE A 99 -10.87 6.21 -3.00
C ILE A 99 -11.36 7.64 -2.77
N GLU A 100 -12.56 7.81 -2.24
CA GLU A 100 -13.14 9.12 -1.90
C GLU A 100 -12.32 9.89 -0.86
N ALA A 101 -11.76 9.17 0.11
CA ALA A 101 -10.89 9.76 1.12
C ALA A 101 -9.53 10.20 0.59
N GLY A 102 -9.15 9.79 -0.61
CA GLY A 102 -7.84 10.09 -1.22
C GLY A 102 -6.69 9.36 -0.54
N ALA A 103 -6.87 8.07 -0.25
CA ALA A 103 -5.77 7.19 0.12
C ALA A 103 -4.68 7.21 -0.97
N ASP A 104 -3.43 6.95 -0.61
CA ASP A 104 -2.37 6.83 -1.63
C ASP A 104 -2.47 5.47 -2.34
N ILE A 105 -2.83 4.42 -1.60
CA ILE A 105 -2.98 3.05 -2.10
C ILE A 105 -4.24 2.42 -1.50
N LEU A 106 -5.00 1.73 -2.34
CA LEU A 106 -6.04 0.78 -1.93
C LEU A 106 -5.43 -0.63 -1.98
N ALA A 107 -5.19 -1.21 -0.80
CA ALA A 107 -4.56 -2.51 -0.66
C ALA A 107 -5.54 -3.64 -1.01
N HIS A 108 -5.07 -4.66 -1.71
CA HIS A 108 -5.78 -5.91 -2.05
C HIS A 108 -7.31 -5.76 -2.19
N PRO A 109 -7.80 -4.96 -3.15
CA PRO A 109 -9.20 -4.49 -3.23
C PRO A 109 -10.22 -5.56 -3.67
N GLY A 110 -9.85 -6.83 -3.65
CA GLY A 110 -10.75 -7.93 -3.95
C GLY A 110 -11.31 -7.91 -5.38
N LEU A 111 -12.61 -8.11 -5.52
CA LEU A 111 -13.32 -8.05 -6.80
C LEU A 111 -13.83 -6.62 -7.06
N ILE A 112 -12.92 -5.66 -7.02
CA ILE A 112 -13.21 -4.23 -7.21
C ILE A 112 -14.08 -3.99 -8.48
N SER A 113 -15.09 -3.11 -8.35
CA SER A 113 -16.02 -2.78 -9.42
C SER A 113 -15.38 -1.93 -10.54
N ILE A 114 -16.00 -1.91 -11.72
CA ILE A 114 -15.56 -1.03 -12.83
C ILE A 114 -15.65 0.43 -12.41
N GLU A 115 -16.73 0.81 -11.75
CA GLU A 115 -16.98 2.17 -11.27
C GLU A 115 -15.88 2.61 -10.31
N ASP A 116 -15.45 1.75 -9.40
CA ASP A 116 -14.39 2.06 -8.43
C ASP A 116 -13.01 2.11 -9.09
N ILE A 117 -12.75 1.27 -10.10
CA ILE A 117 -11.51 1.35 -10.89
C ILE A 117 -11.39 2.68 -11.64
N LEU A 118 -12.47 3.10 -12.31
CA LEU A 118 -12.50 4.40 -13.01
C LEU A 118 -12.32 5.55 -12.03
N TYR A 119 -12.95 5.45 -10.86
CA TYR A 119 -12.85 6.47 -9.82
C TYR A 119 -11.45 6.51 -9.18
N ALA A 120 -10.83 5.36 -8.95
CA ALA A 120 -9.43 5.28 -8.48
C ALA A 120 -8.47 5.95 -9.47
N ASN A 121 -8.69 5.74 -10.77
CA ASN A 121 -7.90 6.41 -11.81
C ASN A 121 -8.10 7.94 -11.77
N GLU A 122 -9.34 8.42 -11.69
CA GLU A 122 -9.66 9.84 -11.55
C GLU A 122 -8.99 10.48 -10.31
N LYS A 123 -9.05 9.79 -9.17
CA LYS A 123 -8.49 10.27 -7.90
C LYS A 123 -6.99 10.00 -7.75
N SER A 124 -6.38 9.31 -8.71
CA SER A 124 -4.96 8.91 -8.64
C SER A 124 -4.65 8.04 -7.39
N VAL A 125 -5.59 7.20 -6.98
CA VAL A 125 -5.40 6.17 -5.97
C VAL A 125 -4.86 4.93 -6.65
N ALA A 126 -3.70 4.44 -6.23
CA ALA A 126 -3.11 3.24 -6.80
C ALA A 126 -3.76 1.98 -6.22
N LEU A 127 -3.93 0.96 -7.08
CA LEU A 127 -4.47 -0.33 -6.68
C LEU A 127 -3.32 -1.32 -6.47
N GLU A 128 -3.40 -2.08 -5.41
CA GLU A 128 -2.35 -3.03 -5.06
C GLU A 128 -2.52 -4.38 -5.76
N ILE A 129 -1.43 -4.86 -6.35
CA ILE A 129 -1.15 -6.27 -6.55
C ILE A 129 -0.31 -6.72 -5.36
N THR A 130 -0.78 -7.68 -4.60
CA THR A 130 -0.13 -8.10 -3.36
C THR A 130 0.64 -9.41 -3.51
N ALA A 131 1.80 -9.51 -2.86
CA ALA A 131 2.50 -10.78 -2.71
C ALA A 131 2.03 -11.58 -1.48
N ARG A 132 1.12 -11.01 -0.68
CA ARG A 132 0.59 -11.63 0.53
C ARG A 132 -0.22 -12.88 0.24
N LYS A 133 0.14 -13.94 0.90
CA LYS A 133 -0.58 -15.21 0.81
C LYS A 133 -2.02 -15.05 1.30
N GLY A 134 -2.98 -15.51 0.52
CA GLY A 134 -4.41 -15.31 0.78
C GLY A 134 -5.00 -14.10 0.03
N HIS A 135 -4.48 -12.90 0.23
CA HIS A 135 -4.96 -11.69 -0.46
C HIS A 135 -4.67 -11.71 -1.97
N SER A 136 -3.63 -12.41 -2.40
CA SER A 136 -3.22 -12.52 -3.80
C SER A 136 -4.21 -13.27 -4.71
N ILE A 137 -5.24 -13.92 -4.16
CA ILE A 137 -6.23 -14.70 -4.95
C ILE A 137 -7.04 -13.85 -5.92
N SER A 138 -7.19 -12.54 -5.66
CA SER A 138 -7.87 -11.59 -6.55
C SER A 138 -6.92 -10.77 -7.43
N ASN A 139 -5.60 -10.96 -7.35
CA ASN A 139 -4.62 -10.21 -8.14
C ASN A 139 -4.92 -10.20 -9.64
N GLY A 140 -5.36 -11.34 -10.21
CA GLY A 140 -5.69 -11.46 -11.62
C GLY A 140 -6.86 -10.55 -12.03
N HIS A 141 -7.90 -10.46 -11.21
CA HIS A 141 -9.02 -9.54 -11.45
C HIS A 141 -8.55 -8.09 -11.40
N VAL A 142 -7.85 -7.71 -10.32
CA VAL A 142 -7.34 -6.34 -10.15
C VAL A 142 -6.44 -5.93 -11.31
N ALA A 143 -5.50 -6.80 -11.70
CA ALA A 143 -4.58 -6.56 -12.80
C ALA A 143 -5.31 -6.38 -14.14
N GLN A 144 -6.22 -7.29 -14.48
CA GLN A 144 -7.01 -7.24 -15.71
C GLN A 144 -7.81 -5.94 -15.81
N MET A 145 -8.49 -5.59 -14.71
CA MET A 145 -9.36 -4.41 -14.66
C MET A 145 -8.54 -3.13 -14.72
N ALA A 146 -7.45 -3.03 -13.96
CA ALA A 146 -6.57 -1.87 -13.97
C ALA A 146 -5.94 -1.63 -15.36
N VAL A 147 -5.46 -2.69 -16.02
CA VAL A 147 -4.90 -2.60 -17.38
C VAL A 147 -5.94 -2.14 -18.37
N LYS A 148 -7.18 -2.68 -18.29
CA LYS A 148 -8.27 -2.36 -19.21
C LYS A 148 -8.75 -0.91 -19.08
N PHE A 149 -8.82 -0.38 -17.86
CA PHE A 149 -9.40 0.93 -17.55
C PHE A 149 -8.35 2.00 -17.20
N GLY A 150 -7.05 1.68 -17.27
CA GLY A 150 -5.95 2.63 -17.13
C GLY A 150 -5.64 3.03 -15.68
N ALA A 151 -6.08 2.27 -14.67
CA ALA A 151 -5.76 2.56 -13.28
C ALA A 151 -4.29 2.24 -12.95
N GLN A 152 -3.73 3.00 -12.00
CA GLN A 152 -2.36 2.81 -11.54
C GLN A 152 -2.26 1.56 -10.67
N LEU A 153 -1.18 0.78 -10.88
CA LEU A 153 -0.88 -0.40 -10.09
C LEU A 153 0.41 -0.22 -9.30
N VAL A 154 0.44 -0.80 -8.11
CA VAL A 154 1.65 -1.02 -7.31
C VAL A 154 1.77 -2.50 -6.96
N ILE A 155 2.98 -2.93 -6.57
CA ILE A 155 3.19 -4.25 -5.98
C ILE A 155 3.78 -4.09 -4.59
N ASN A 156 3.16 -4.72 -3.60
CA ASN A 156 3.61 -4.70 -2.21
C ASN A 156 3.64 -6.10 -1.62
N THR A 157 4.24 -6.19 -0.44
CA THR A 157 4.44 -7.46 0.26
C THR A 157 3.43 -7.69 1.36
N ASP A 158 2.83 -6.62 1.91
CA ASP A 158 1.99 -6.70 3.10
C ASP A 158 2.68 -7.56 4.19
N SER A 159 3.92 -7.16 4.52
CA SER A 159 4.83 -7.95 5.36
C SER A 159 4.43 -7.87 6.83
N HIS A 160 4.11 -9.02 7.42
CA HIS A 160 3.86 -9.19 8.86
C HIS A 160 5.07 -9.83 9.56
N SER A 161 5.97 -10.38 8.77
CA SER A 161 7.25 -10.93 9.22
C SER A 161 8.37 -10.55 8.25
N PRO A 162 9.64 -10.60 8.68
CA PRO A 162 10.76 -10.35 7.79
C PRO A 162 10.86 -11.32 6.60
N ASP A 163 10.30 -12.50 6.71
CA ASP A 163 10.33 -13.53 5.66
C ASP A 163 9.27 -13.28 4.57
N ASP A 164 8.35 -12.31 4.78
CA ASP A 164 7.39 -11.87 3.77
C ASP A 164 8.01 -10.91 2.76
N LEU A 165 9.21 -10.34 3.04
CA LEU A 165 9.93 -9.50 2.09
C LEU A 165 10.36 -10.32 0.89
N ILE A 166 10.10 -9.81 -0.32
CA ILE A 166 10.40 -10.49 -1.58
C ILE A 166 11.49 -9.77 -2.36
N THR A 167 12.24 -10.51 -3.17
CA THR A 167 13.20 -9.94 -4.13
C THR A 167 12.47 -9.26 -5.29
N LYS A 168 13.16 -8.39 -6.02
CA LYS A 168 12.63 -7.78 -7.25
C LYS A 168 12.18 -8.85 -8.25
N GLU A 169 12.98 -9.89 -8.46
CA GLU A 169 12.64 -11.02 -9.35
C GLU A 169 11.32 -11.69 -8.90
N ARG A 170 11.15 -11.90 -7.60
CA ARG A 170 9.91 -12.49 -7.07
C ARG A 170 8.71 -11.55 -7.29
N ALA A 171 8.90 -10.25 -7.13
CA ALA A 171 7.84 -9.25 -7.42
C ALA A 171 7.44 -9.28 -8.90
N GLU A 172 8.42 -9.35 -9.82
CA GLU A 172 8.17 -9.49 -11.26
C GLU A 172 7.38 -10.78 -11.57
N ASN A 173 7.74 -11.90 -10.91
CA ASN A 173 7.00 -13.16 -11.07
C ASN A 173 5.57 -13.09 -10.53
N VAL A 174 5.32 -12.37 -9.43
CA VAL A 174 3.96 -12.14 -8.91
C VAL A 174 3.13 -11.32 -9.90
N LEU A 175 3.71 -10.24 -10.46
CA LEU A 175 3.04 -9.42 -11.48
C LEU A 175 2.71 -10.24 -12.74
N MET A 176 3.65 -11.03 -13.23
CA MET A 176 3.39 -11.92 -14.38
C MET A 176 2.31 -12.97 -14.05
N GLY A 177 2.34 -13.54 -12.85
CA GLY A 177 1.33 -14.47 -12.36
C GLY A 177 -0.07 -13.84 -12.24
N ALA A 178 -0.14 -12.53 -11.99
CA ALA A 178 -1.38 -11.75 -12.01
C ALA A 178 -1.86 -11.39 -13.44
N GLY A 179 -1.08 -11.72 -14.47
CA GLY A 179 -1.41 -11.43 -15.87
C GLY A 179 -0.88 -10.09 -16.39
N ILE A 180 0.02 -9.43 -15.67
CA ILE A 180 0.68 -8.21 -16.14
C ILE A 180 1.76 -8.59 -17.16
N GLY A 181 1.66 -8.05 -18.38
CA GLY A 181 2.67 -8.24 -19.43
C GLY A 181 4.03 -7.65 -19.04
N ARG A 182 5.11 -8.28 -19.51
CA ARG A 182 6.50 -7.86 -19.18
C ARG A 182 6.77 -6.39 -19.49
N GLU A 183 6.17 -5.89 -20.56
CA GLU A 183 6.29 -4.49 -21.01
C GLU A 183 5.68 -3.47 -20.04
N ARG A 184 4.79 -3.92 -19.14
CA ARG A 184 4.10 -3.07 -18.15
C ARG A 184 4.73 -3.14 -16.75
N ILE A 185 5.61 -4.11 -16.49
CA ILE A 185 6.21 -4.30 -15.16
C ILE A 185 6.98 -3.05 -14.71
N SER A 186 7.72 -2.41 -15.63
CA SER A 186 8.45 -1.17 -15.32
C SER A 186 7.53 -0.04 -14.87
N LEU A 187 6.33 0.06 -15.45
CA LEU A 187 5.33 1.07 -15.08
C LEU A 187 4.81 0.86 -13.65
N VAL A 188 4.61 -0.39 -13.22
CA VAL A 188 4.19 -0.70 -11.84
C VAL A 188 5.26 -0.24 -10.84
N PHE A 189 6.54 -0.52 -11.11
CA PHE A 189 7.63 -0.04 -10.26
C PHE A 189 7.80 1.49 -10.31
N GLU A 190 7.53 2.11 -11.45
CA GLU A 190 7.54 3.58 -11.59
C GLU A 190 6.43 4.21 -10.76
N THR A 191 5.22 3.64 -10.77
CA THR A 191 4.11 4.08 -9.91
C THR A 191 4.51 4.03 -8.43
N SER A 192 5.10 2.91 -7.99
CA SER A 192 5.59 2.77 -6.62
C SER A 192 6.64 3.84 -6.27
N ARG A 193 7.57 4.13 -7.19
CA ARG A 193 8.59 5.19 -7.00
C ARG A 193 7.94 6.56 -6.86
N ASN A 194 7.00 6.90 -7.74
CA ASN A 194 6.32 8.19 -7.73
C ASN A 194 5.54 8.42 -6.43
N ILE A 195 4.88 7.37 -5.91
CA ILE A 195 4.19 7.42 -4.61
C ILE A 195 5.20 7.69 -3.48
N ILE A 196 6.32 6.98 -3.44
CA ILE A 196 7.38 7.18 -2.45
C ILE A 196 7.95 8.59 -2.53
N GLU A 197 8.27 9.10 -3.72
CA GLU A 197 8.78 10.45 -3.90
C GLU A 197 7.78 11.52 -3.42
N LYS A 198 6.48 11.33 -3.73
CA LYS A 198 5.41 12.20 -3.22
C LYS A 198 5.32 12.15 -1.70
N ALA A 199 5.41 10.96 -1.10
CA ALA A 199 5.37 10.78 0.35
C ALA A 199 6.59 11.43 1.04
N LEU A 200 7.79 11.29 0.48
CA LEU A 200 9.02 11.89 1.03
C LEU A 200 8.99 13.42 1.06
N ARG A 201 8.25 14.06 0.15
CA ARG A 201 8.06 15.53 0.16
C ARG A 201 7.18 16.01 1.33
N ARG A 202 6.51 15.11 2.03
CA ARG A 202 5.67 15.41 3.20
C ARG A 202 6.42 15.30 4.54
N ILE A 203 7.70 14.80 4.52
CA ILE A 203 8.60 14.70 5.67
C ILE A 203 9.37 16.00 5.84
#